data_691116eb4b58c252544b5e261cf1a2cb
#
_entry.id   691116eb4b58c252544b5e261cf1a2cb
#
_cell.length_a   1.000
_cell.length_b   1.000
_cell.length_c   1.000
_cell.angle_alpha   90.00
_cell.angle_beta   90.00
_cell.angle_gamma   90.00
#
_symmetry.space_group_name_H-M   'P 1'
#
loop_
_entity.id
_entity.type
_entity.pdbx_description
1 polymer ?
#
loop_
_entity_poly.entity_id
_entity_poly.type
_entity_poly.pdbx_seq_one_letter_code
_entity_poly.pdbx_strand_id
1 'polypeptide(L)'
;MAASGMAALAAVNSLVLLDYTFLLLHTGLIFFNSFGWAWKKTRRLNLLSIGLTVSAWFVFAPWYGLGYCPCTHWHWEVKHALGQTGLPNNYLTYLFDTWTGITITDEFAERLAWTTLLPALILSVALNLRDWRKSRAEGEEN
;
A
#
# COMPACT_ATOMS: atom_id res chain seq x y z
N MET A 1 -31.37 13.76 -24.47
CA MET A 1 -29.96 14.27 -24.50
C MET A 1 -29.47 14.74 -23.12
N ALA A 2 -30.23 15.49 -22.32
CA ALA A 2 -29.79 15.95 -20.98
C ALA A 2 -29.52 14.82 -19.97
N ALA A 3 -30.34 13.77 -19.94
CA ALA A 3 -30.20 12.65 -18.99
C ALA A 3 -28.92 11.82 -19.23
N SER A 4 -28.50 11.63 -20.50
CA SER A 4 -27.27 10.92 -20.83
C SER A 4 -26.01 11.72 -20.44
N GLY A 5 -26.06 13.05 -20.54
CA GLY A 5 -24.97 13.92 -20.11
C GLY A 5 -24.80 13.93 -18.58
N MET A 6 -25.88 13.96 -17.82
CA MET A 6 -25.85 13.89 -16.34
C MET A 6 -25.34 12.55 -15.84
N ALA A 7 -25.71 11.44 -16.47
CA ALA A 7 -25.19 10.12 -16.10
C ALA A 7 -23.70 9.99 -16.39
N ALA A 8 -23.20 10.53 -17.50
CA ALA A 8 -21.78 10.56 -17.83
C ALA A 8 -20.97 11.41 -16.84
N LEU A 9 -21.47 12.58 -16.47
CA LEU A 9 -20.83 13.43 -15.44
C LEU A 9 -20.78 12.74 -14.05
N ALA A 10 -21.87 12.07 -13.67
CA ALA A 10 -21.88 11.32 -12.41
C ALA A 10 -20.87 10.16 -12.41
N ALA A 11 -20.73 9.44 -13.52
CA ALA A 11 -19.75 8.38 -13.68
C ALA A 11 -18.29 8.91 -13.60
N VAL A 12 -17.98 10.02 -14.25
CA VAL A 12 -16.65 10.66 -14.16
C VAL A 12 -16.36 11.11 -12.73
N ASN A 13 -17.34 11.74 -12.06
CA ASN A 13 -17.15 12.18 -10.68
C ASN A 13 -16.90 11.01 -9.71
N SER A 14 -17.56 9.87 -9.92
CA SER A 14 -17.32 8.67 -9.11
C SER A 14 -15.92 8.06 -9.36
N LEU A 15 -15.42 8.06 -10.60
CA LEU A 15 -14.07 7.63 -10.93
C LEU A 15 -13.02 8.56 -10.30
N VAL A 16 -13.22 9.87 -10.34
CA VAL A 16 -12.34 10.84 -9.69
C VAL A 16 -12.30 10.63 -8.17
N LEU A 17 -13.44 10.38 -7.55
CA LEU A 17 -13.51 10.07 -6.12
C LEU A 17 -12.75 8.77 -5.79
N LEU A 18 -12.89 7.74 -6.62
CA LEU A 18 -12.17 6.48 -6.47
C LEU A 18 -10.66 6.67 -6.63
N ASP A 19 -10.22 7.49 -7.58
CA ASP A 19 -8.80 7.81 -7.80
C ASP A 19 -8.17 8.42 -6.53
N TYR A 20 -8.80 9.44 -5.95
CA TYR A 20 -8.33 10.02 -4.69
C TYR A 20 -8.42 9.04 -3.51
N THR A 21 -9.44 8.20 -3.48
CA THR A 21 -9.60 7.18 -2.43
C THR A 21 -8.45 6.18 -2.49
N PHE A 22 -8.13 5.65 -3.68
CA PHE A 22 -6.98 4.77 -3.85
C PHE A 22 -5.66 5.46 -3.52
N LEU A 23 -5.47 6.72 -3.95
CA LEU A 23 -4.27 7.49 -3.63
C LEU A 23 -4.07 7.59 -2.12
N LEU A 24 -5.10 7.99 -1.37
CA LEU A 24 -5.01 8.17 0.08
C LEU A 24 -4.86 6.84 0.82
N LEU A 25 -5.65 5.83 0.48
CA LEU A 25 -5.61 4.53 1.13
C LEU A 25 -4.28 3.81 0.87
N HIS A 26 -3.80 3.80 -0.36
CA HIS A 26 -2.55 3.12 -0.70
C HIS A 26 -1.34 3.84 -0.10
N THR A 27 -1.31 5.16 -0.17
CA THR A 27 -0.28 5.96 0.51
C THR A 27 -0.32 5.74 2.02
N GLY A 28 -1.51 5.78 2.62
CA GLY A 28 -1.69 5.48 4.04
C GLY A 28 -1.21 4.06 4.42
N LEU A 29 -1.46 3.08 3.56
CA LEU A 29 -0.99 1.70 3.73
C LEU A 29 0.55 1.62 3.69
N ILE A 30 1.21 2.33 2.76
CA ILE A 30 2.67 2.40 2.67
C ILE A 30 3.25 2.99 3.96
N PHE A 31 2.75 4.13 4.42
CA PHE A 31 3.19 4.76 5.66
C PHE A 31 2.90 3.88 6.88
N PHE A 32 1.74 3.26 6.95
CA PHE A 32 1.37 2.36 8.04
C PHE A 32 2.26 1.12 8.09
N ASN A 33 2.56 0.51 6.96
CA ASN A 33 3.48 -0.62 6.89
C ASN A 33 4.92 -0.22 7.28
N SER A 34 5.35 0.99 6.91
CA SER A 34 6.70 1.48 7.23
C SER A 34 6.87 1.84 8.70
N PHE A 35 5.86 2.38 9.38
CA PHE A 35 6.01 3.01 10.70
C PHE A 35 5.04 2.51 11.78
N GLY A 36 3.98 1.77 11.43
CA GLY A 36 2.92 1.34 12.36
C GLY A 36 3.39 0.42 13.49
N TRP A 37 4.57 -0.21 13.36
CA TRP A 37 5.23 -0.99 14.41
C TRP A 37 5.71 -0.13 15.59
N ALA A 38 5.91 1.17 15.40
CA ALA A 38 6.43 2.06 16.44
C ALA A 38 5.45 2.22 17.63
N TRP A 39 4.14 2.19 17.35
CA TRP A 39 3.12 2.35 18.40
C TRP A 39 2.61 1.01 18.89
N LYS A 40 2.63 0.80 20.22
CA LYS A 40 2.20 -0.46 20.85
C LYS A 40 0.77 -0.87 20.44
N LYS A 41 -0.15 0.08 20.31
CA LYS A 41 -1.56 -0.16 19.97
C LYS A 41 -1.77 -0.69 18.54
N THR A 42 -0.89 -0.32 17.62
CA THR A 42 -1.01 -0.65 16.19
C THR A 42 -0.14 -1.82 15.74
N ARG A 43 0.77 -2.32 16.59
CA ARG A 43 1.74 -3.37 16.25
C ARG A 43 1.13 -4.63 15.66
N ARG A 44 0.04 -5.16 16.27
CA ARG A 44 -0.63 -6.37 15.77
C ARG A 44 -1.25 -6.14 14.39
N LEU A 45 -1.93 -5.00 14.22
CA LEU A 45 -2.53 -4.63 12.94
C LEU A 45 -1.46 -4.36 11.88
N ASN A 46 -0.35 -3.71 12.25
CA ASN A 46 0.79 -3.50 11.38
C ASN A 46 1.43 -4.81 10.92
N LEU A 47 1.66 -5.76 11.84
CA LEU A 47 2.18 -7.09 11.48
C LEU A 47 1.26 -7.83 10.51
N LEU A 48 -0.06 -7.79 10.74
CA LEU A 48 -1.04 -8.36 9.82
C LEU A 48 -0.99 -7.69 8.46
N SER A 49 -0.96 -6.35 8.41
CA SER A 49 -0.92 -5.56 7.18
C SER A 49 0.34 -5.83 6.35
N ILE A 50 1.53 -5.81 7.00
CA ILE A 50 2.80 -6.17 6.34
C ILE A 50 2.75 -7.62 5.85
N GLY A 51 2.28 -8.54 6.68
CA GLY A 51 2.14 -9.95 6.34
C GLY A 51 1.27 -10.16 5.09
N LEU A 52 0.14 -9.48 4.99
CA LEU A 52 -0.73 -9.52 3.81
C LEU A 52 -0.04 -8.93 2.58
N THR A 53 0.67 -7.80 2.73
CA THR A 53 1.41 -7.15 1.64
C THR A 53 2.50 -8.07 1.10
N VAL A 54 3.33 -8.63 1.98
CA VAL A 54 4.41 -9.57 1.59
C VAL A 54 3.82 -10.84 0.98
N SER A 55 2.74 -11.39 1.57
CA SER A 55 2.06 -12.57 1.01
C SER A 55 1.54 -12.30 -0.39
N ALA A 56 0.93 -11.13 -0.64
CA ALA A 56 0.47 -10.75 -1.98
C ALA A 56 1.63 -10.70 -2.99
N TRP A 57 2.77 -10.13 -2.60
CA TRP A 57 3.95 -10.05 -3.47
C TRP A 57 4.47 -11.43 -3.90
N PHE A 58 4.46 -12.43 -3.01
CA PHE A 58 4.92 -13.77 -3.33
C PHE A 58 3.84 -14.63 -4.01
N VAL A 59 2.59 -14.53 -3.54
CA VAL A 59 1.48 -15.31 -4.11
C VAL A 59 1.20 -14.94 -5.56
N PHE A 60 1.24 -13.64 -5.88
CA PHE A 60 0.97 -13.18 -7.24
C PHE A 60 2.22 -13.14 -8.14
N ALA A 61 3.42 -13.36 -7.59
CA ALA A 61 4.67 -13.33 -8.33
C ALA A 61 4.70 -14.21 -9.61
N PRO A 62 4.15 -15.44 -9.64
CA PRO A 62 4.19 -16.30 -10.83
C PRO A 62 3.41 -15.72 -12.02
N TRP A 63 2.43 -14.86 -11.80
CA TRP A 63 1.58 -14.30 -12.85
C TRP A 63 1.92 -12.85 -13.20
N TYR A 64 2.34 -12.05 -12.21
CA TYR A 64 2.49 -10.60 -12.35
C TYR A 64 3.90 -10.08 -12.02
N GLY A 65 4.80 -10.96 -11.58
CA GLY A 65 6.13 -10.57 -11.10
C GLY A 65 6.17 -10.25 -9.61
N LEU A 66 7.37 -10.29 -9.06
CA LEU A 66 7.61 -10.00 -7.64
C LEU A 66 7.33 -8.52 -7.34
N GLY A 67 6.69 -8.24 -6.20
CA GLY A 67 6.33 -6.89 -5.81
C GLY A 67 4.97 -6.43 -6.34
N TYR A 68 4.22 -7.29 -7.03
CA TYR A 68 2.88 -6.96 -7.48
C TYR A 68 1.95 -6.63 -6.31
N CYS A 69 1.24 -5.51 -6.43
CA CYS A 69 0.26 -5.06 -5.46
C CYS A 69 -1.13 -4.92 -6.09
N PRO A 70 -2.14 -5.68 -5.63
CA PRO A 70 -3.50 -5.56 -6.15
C PRO A 70 -4.07 -4.13 -6.05
N CYS A 71 -3.73 -3.40 -4.99
CA CYS A 71 -4.17 -2.01 -4.82
C CYS A 71 -3.62 -1.10 -5.92
N THR A 72 -2.36 -1.29 -6.35
CA THR A 72 -1.78 -0.56 -7.48
C THR A 72 -2.52 -0.90 -8.77
N HIS A 73 -2.75 -2.19 -9.01
CA HIS A 73 -3.46 -2.65 -10.21
C HIS A 73 -4.85 -2.02 -10.33
N TRP A 74 -5.66 -2.09 -9.28
CA TRP A 74 -7.02 -1.49 -9.28
C TRP A 74 -6.98 0.04 -9.42
N HIS A 75 -5.99 0.70 -8.82
CA HIS A 75 -5.83 2.14 -8.99
C HIS A 75 -5.49 2.51 -10.45
N TRP A 76 -4.64 1.71 -11.11
CA TRP A 76 -4.31 1.90 -12.53
C TRP A 76 -5.54 1.70 -13.43
N GLU A 77 -6.40 0.73 -13.14
CA GLU A 77 -7.67 0.56 -13.86
C GLU A 77 -8.55 1.81 -13.76
N VAL A 78 -8.67 2.41 -12.58
CA VAL A 78 -9.41 3.67 -12.39
C VAL A 78 -8.77 4.81 -13.20
N LYS A 79 -7.45 4.92 -13.20
CA LYS A 79 -6.72 5.95 -13.96
C LYS A 79 -6.86 5.77 -15.47
N HIS A 80 -6.82 4.53 -15.95
CA HIS A 80 -7.10 4.23 -17.37
C HIS A 80 -8.53 4.58 -17.75
N ALA A 81 -9.52 4.30 -16.91
CA ALA A 81 -10.91 4.71 -17.11
C ALA A 81 -11.09 6.25 -17.15
N LEU A 82 -10.20 7.00 -16.47
CA LEU A 82 -10.12 8.46 -16.54
C LEU A 82 -9.31 8.97 -17.75
N GLY A 83 -8.86 8.07 -18.65
CA GLY A 83 -8.09 8.42 -19.85
C GLY A 83 -6.60 8.68 -19.61
N GLN A 84 -6.08 8.38 -18.41
CA GLN A 84 -4.65 8.53 -18.14
C GLN A 84 -3.85 7.35 -18.73
N THR A 85 -2.73 7.64 -19.36
CA THR A 85 -1.83 6.67 -19.99
C THR A 85 -0.39 6.93 -19.52
N GLY A 86 0.51 5.97 -19.77
CA GLY A 86 1.92 6.12 -19.39
C GLY A 86 2.19 6.06 -17.90
N LEU A 87 1.33 5.36 -17.14
CA LEU A 87 1.52 5.14 -15.71
C LEU A 87 2.78 4.29 -15.46
N PRO A 88 3.59 4.61 -14.43
CA PRO A 88 4.75 3.81 -14.09
C PRO A 88 4.36 2.42 -13.57
N ASN A 89 5.26 1.45 -13.67
CA ASN A 89 5.01 0.11 -13.16
C ASN A 89 5.02 0.05 -11.63
N ASN A 90 5.76 0.97 -10.98
CA ASN A 90 5.89 1.02 -9.52
C ASN A 90 5.10 2.18 -8.93
N TYR A 91 4.31 1.89 -7.90
CA TYR A 91 3.50 2.91 -7.23
C TYR A 91 4.32 3.99 -6.55
N LEU A 92 5.52 3.68 -6.02
CA LEU A 92 6.39 4.69 -5.42
C LEU A 92 6.91 5.67 -6.46
N THR A 93 7.23 5.20 -7.69
CA THR A 93 7.59 6.09 -8.81
C THR A 93 6.47 7.10 -9.06
N TYR A 94 5.21 6.62 -9.17
CA TYR A 94 4.05 7.47 -9.32
C TYR A 94 3.88 8.45 -8.16
N LEU A 95 4.04 7.99 -6.93
CA LEU A 95 3.86 8.81 -5.73
C LEU A 95 4.90 9.93 -5.65
N PHE A 96 6.17 9.62 -5.90
CA PHE A 96 7.25 10.61 -5.95
C PHE A 96 7.00 11.66 -7.04
N ASP A 97 6.68 11.24 -8.25
CA ASP A 97 6.37 12.14 -9.36
C ASP A 97 5.18 13.06 -9.02
N THR A 98 4.10 12.48 -8.51
CA THR A 98 2.87 13.22 -8.18
C THR A 98 3.09 14.26 -7.07
N TRP A 99 3.92 13.96 -6.06
CA TRP A 99 4.05 14.81 -4.87
C TRP A 99 5.24 15.77 -4.94
N THR A 100 6.30 15.40 -5.63
CA THR A 100 7.55 16.17 -5.67
C THR A 100 7.89 16.70 -7.06
N GLY A 101 7.25 16.19 -8.11
CA GLY A 101 7.62 16.44 -9.50
C GLY A 101 8.94 15.77 -9.90
N ILE A 102 9.49 14.88 -9.05
CA ILE A 102 10.73 14.17 -9.32
C ILE A 102 10.39 12.75 -9.75
N THR A 103 10.73 12.41 -10.98
CA THR A 103 10.57 11.04 -11.50
C THR A 103 11.78 10.20 -11.10
N ILE A 104 11.56 9.21 -10.23
CA ILE A 104 12.56 8.19 -9.87
C ILE A 104 12.40 6.97 -10.78
N THR A 105 13.45 6.18 -10.96
CA THR A 105 13.37 4.93 -11.73
C THR A 105 12.59 3.87 -10.95
N ASP A 106 11.89 2.98 -11.65
CA ASP A 106 11.19 1.85 -11.02
C ASP A 106 12.14 0.96 -10.21
N GLU A 107 13.39 0.76 -10.69
CA GLU A 107 14.43 0.03 -9.96
C GLU A 107 14.79 0.70 -8.62
N PHE A 108 14.93 2.01 -8.60
CA PHE A 108 15.18 2.74 -7.35
C PHE A 108 13.97 2.65 -6.40
N ALA A 109 12.76 2.79 -6.92
CA ALA A 109 11.52 2.66 -6.17
C ALA A 109 11.38 1.26 -5.55
N GLU A 110 11.72 0.20 -6.30
CA GLU A 110 11.71 -1.18 -5.82
C GLU A 110 12.73 -1.40 -4.69
N ARG A 111 13.96 -0.92 -4.85
CA ARG A 111 14.99 -0.96 -3.79
C ARG A 111 14.53 -0.22 -2.55
N LEU A 112 13.90 0.95 -2.71
CA LEU A 112 13.36 1.74 -1.60
C LEU A 112 12.25 0.96 -0.86
N ALA A 113 11.35 0.30 -1.60
CA ALA A 113 10.30 -0.54 -1.03
C ALA A 113 10.90 -1.67 -0.17
N TRP A 114 11.88 -2.41 -0.70
CA TRP A 114 12.52 -3.51 0.03
C TRP A 114 13.31 -3.03 1.25
N THR A 115 14.10 -1.97 1.10
CA THR A 115 14.91 -1.42 2.21
C THR A 115 14.08 -0.80 3.31
N THR A 116 12.82 -0.45 3.04
CA THR A 116 11.90 0.08 4.04
C THR A 116 11.04 -1.03 4.66
N LEU A 117 10.47 -1.90 3.82
CA LEU A 117 9.50 -2.91 4.27
C LEU A 117 10.17 -4.04 5.05
N LEU A 118 11.37 -4.49 4.64
CA LEU A 118 12.06 -5.60 5.31
C LEU A 118 12.46 -5.28 6.76
N PRO A 119 13.11 -4.14 7.06
CA PRO A 119 13.34 -3.74 8.45
C PRO A 119 12.05 -3.53 9.24
N ALA A 120 11.01 -2.94 8.62
CA ALA A 120 9.71 -2.76 9.28
C ALA A 120 9.08 -4.10 9.66
N LEU A 121 9.15 -5.12 8.79
CA LEU A 121 8.68 -6.47 9.07
C LEU A 121 9.46 -7.09 10.24
N ILE A 122 10.79 -7.03 10.22
CA ILE A 122 11.66 -7.58 11.29
C ILE A 122 11.31 -6.92 12.63
N LEU A 123 11.21 -5.60 12.66
CA LEU A 123 10.85 -4.84 13.87
C LEU A 123 9.44 -5.17 14.35
N SER A 124 8.48 -5.25 13.42
CA SER A 124 7.10 -5.60 13.74
C SER A 124 7.01 -6.99 14.36
N VAL A 125 7.67 -8.00 13.78
CA VAL A 125 7.73 -9.36 14.34
C VAL A 125 8.39 -9.36 15.73
N ALA A 126 9.58 -8.78 15.85
CA ALA A 126 10.33 -8.77 17.12
C ALA A 126 9.55 -8.10 18.25
N LEU A 127 8.91 -6.95 17.98
CA LEU A 127 8.14 -6.23 18.98
C LEU A 127 6.84 -6.94 19.35
N ASN A 128 6.15 -7.58 18.40
CA ASN A 128 4.96 -8.39 18.71
C ASN A 128 5.31 -9.63 19.52
N LEU A 129 6.41 -10.32 19.22
CA LEU A 129 6.90 -11.46 20.00
C LEU A 129 7.28 -11.04 21.42
N ARG A 130 7.97 -9.91 21.58
CA ARG A 130 8.31 -9.36 22.90
C ARG A 130 7.05 -9.06 23.72
N ASP A 131 6.08 -8.38 23.11
CA ASP A 131 4.84 -8.01 23.80
C ASP A 131 4.01 -9.25 24.18
N TRP A 132 4.00 -10.27 23.33
CA TRP A 132 3.35 -11.55 23.62
C TRP A 132 4.02 -12.32 24.76
N ARG A 133 5.37 -12.40 24.80
CA ARG A 133 6.12 -13.05 25.89
C ARG A 133 5.86 -12.36 27.22
N LYS A 134 5.85 -11.02 27.21
CA LYS A 134 5.58 -10.23 28.41
C LYS A 134 4.19 -10.50 28.97
N SER A 135 3.16 -10.52 28.11
CA SER A 135 1.78 -10.77 28.57
C SER A 135 1.58 -12.20 29.11
N ARG A 136 2.35 -13.18 28.62
CA ARG A 136 2.32 -14.55 29.20
C ARG A 136 2.95 -14.60 30.58
N ALA A 137 4.11 -14.00 30.78
CA ALA A 137 4.77 -13.96 32.10
C ALA A 137 3.88 -13.30 33.17
N GLU A 138 3.22 -12.17 32.83
CA GLU A 138 2.29 -11.48 33.71
C GLU A 138 1.01 -12.31 34.03
N GLY A 139 0.62 -13.22 33.12
CA GLY A 139 -0.54 -14.11 33.30
C GLY A 139 -0.23 -15.37 34.13
N GLU A 140 1.03 -15.76 34.29
CA GLU A 140 1.48 -16.90 35.09
C GLU A 140 1.72 -16.52 36.57
N GLU A 141 1.85 -15.20 36.86
CA GLU A 141 2.06 -14.68 38.23
C GLU A 141 0.74 -14.36 38.99
N ASN A 142 -0.43 -14.40 38.31
CA ASN A 142 -1.75 -14.16 38.86
C ASN A 142 -2.58 -15.46 38.96
#